data_d1970047c6419a275ee153e64df1bdc6
#
_entry.id   d1970047c6419a275ee153e64df1bdc6
#
_cell.length_a   1.000
_cell.length_b   1.000
_cell.length_c   1.000
_cell.angle_alpha   90.00
_cell.angle_beta   90.00
_cell.angle_gamma   90.00
#
_symmetry.space_group_name_H-M   'P 1'
#
loop_
_entity.id
_entity.type
_entity.pdbx_description
1 polymer ?
#
loop_
_entity_poly.entity_id
_entity_poly.type
_entity_poly.pdbx_seq_one_letter_code
_entity_poly.pdbx_strand_id
1 'polypeptide(L)'
;MTDRPTAQLLLLALALLLAVAAMVQPSMALAQSNVTDGRRLAFDRTKGNCLSCHEIAGGDLPGTIGPPLKDIKHKYPDRKDLIAILTDETRRNPQSAMPPFGRNRILSEQEINAIVDFLETL
;
A
#
# COMPACT_ATOMS: atom_id res chain seq x y z
N MET A 1 -53.50 -15.15 -8.28
CA MET A 1 -53.58 -13.70 -8.33
C MET A 1 -52.54 -13.15 -7.34
N THR A 2 -51.37 -12.79 -7.82
CA THR A 2 -50.31 -12.20 -6.96
C THR A 2 -50.64 -10.76 -6.70
N ASP A 3 -50.80 -10.42 -5.45
CA ASP A 3 -51.18 -9.06 -5.02
C ASP A 3 -50.11 -8.05 -5.49
N ARG A 4 -50.54 -7.11 -6.34
CA ARG A 4 -49.69 -6.02 -6.86
C ARG A 4 -48.88 -5.25 -5.79
N PRO A 5 -49.38 -5.03 -4.56
CA PRO A 5 -48.61 -4.34 -3.52
C PRO A 5 -47.40 -5.12 -3.00
N THR A 6 -47.47 -6.46 -2.95
CA THR A 6 -46.35 -7.29 -2.48
C THR A 6 -45.22 -7.33 -3.49
N ALA A 7 -45.50 -7.33 -4.79
CA ALA A 7 -44.51 -7.26 -5.85
C ALA A 7 -43.77 -5.91 -5.88
N GLN A 8 -44.49 -4.80 -5.64
CA GLN A 8 -43.88 -3.47 -5.56
C GLN A 8 -42.96 -3.30 -4.36
N LEU A 9 -43.34 -3.84 -3.20
CA LEU A 9 -42.52 -3.82 -2.00
C LEU A 9 -41.22 -4.65 -2.18
N LEU A 10 -41.28 -5.80 -2.85
CA LEU A 10 -40.10 -6.63 -3.16
C LEU A 10 -39.16 -5.92 -4.13
N LEU A 11 -39.69 -5.23 -5.15
CA LEU A 11 -38.86 -4.47 -6.11
C LEU A 11 -38.18 -3.28 -5.45
N LEU A 12 -38.86 -2.58 -4.54
CA LEU A 12 -38.25 -1.47 -3.79
C LEU A 12 -37.17 -1.95 -2.82
N ALA A 13 -37.39 -3.07 -2.15
CA ALA A 13 -36.38 -3.69 -1.26
C ALA A 13 -35.15 -4.15 -2.03
N LEU A 14 -35.32 -4.73 -3.21
CA LEU A 14 -34.22 -5.15 -4.07
C LEU A 14 -33.43 -3.97 -4.63
N ALA A 15 -34.12 -2.88 -5.03
CA ALA A 15 -33.47 -1.68 -5.49
C ALA A 15 -32.65 -0.99 -4.37
N LEU A 16 -33.16 -1.01 -3.14
CA LEU A 16 -32.44 -0.45 -1.97
C LEU A 16 -31.19 -1.27 -1.64
N LEU A 17 -31.27 -2.60 -1.70
CA LEU A 17 -30.13 -3.50 -1.51
C LEU A 17 -29.04 -3.30 -2.55
N LEU A 18 -29.42 -3.13 -3.82
CA LEU A 18 -28.46 -2.85 -4.91
C LEU A 18 -27.81 -1.48 -4.78
N ALA A 19 -28.54 -0.46 -4.31
CA ALA A 19 -27.98 0.86 -4.07
C ALA A 19 -26.94 0.89 -2.92
N VAL A 20 -27.19 0.13 -1.85
CA VAL A 20 -26.23 -0.01 -0.72
C VAL A 20 -24.97 -0.76 -1.15
N ALA A 21 -25.08 -1.80 -1.97
CA ALA A 21 -23.93 -2.54 -2.48
C ALA A 21 -23.03 -1.68 -3.38
N ALA A 22 -23.57 -0.72 -4.12
CA ALA A 22 -22.81 0.17 -4.98
C ALA A 22 -21.97 1.21 -4.21
N MET A 23 -22.32 1.52 -2.96
CA MET A 23 -21.58 2.50 -2.15
C MET A 23 -20.32 1.96 -1.46
N VAL A 24 -20.14 0.63 -1.41
CA VAL A 24 -18.99 0.01 -0.71
C VAL A 24 -17.77 -0.17 -1.61
N GLN A 25 -17.91 -0.08 -2.93
CA GLN A 25 -16.86 -0.46 -3.89
C GLN A 25 -15.71 0.54 -4.11
N PRO A 26 -15.84 1.87 -4.01
CA PRO A 26 -14.76 2.78 -4.34
C PRO A 26 -13.55 2.69 -3.39
N SER A 27 -13.75 2.39 -2.12
CA SER A 27 -12.65 2.34 -1.14
C SER A 27 -11.67 1.19 -1.37
N MET A 28 -12.15 0.03 -1.82
CA MET A 28 -11.28 -1.12 -2.10
C MET A 28 -10.47 -0.93 -3.39
N ALA A 29 -11.03 -0.28 -4.40
CA ALA A 29 -10.33 0.00 -5.65
C ALA A 29 -9.17 1.00 -5.46
N LEU A 30 -9.35 2.01 -4.61
CA LEU A 30 -8.31 2.98 -4.27
C LEU A 30 -7.16 2.33 -3.47
N ALA A 31 -7.46 1.47 -2.50
CA ALA A 31 -6.44 0.75 -1.74
C ALA A 31 -5.60 -0.18 -2.64
N GLN A 32 -6.23 -0.90 -3.56
CA GLN A 32 -5.53 -1.77 -4.51
C GLN A 32 -4.67 -0.97 -5.49
N SER A 33 -5.11 0.20 -5.93
CA SER A 33 -4.33 1.11 -6.76
C SER A 33 -3.05 1.56 -6.05
N ASN A 34 -3.16 1.98 -4.79
CA ASN A 34 -2.00 2.42 -4.00
C ASN A 34 -0.96 1.31 -3.80
N VAL A 35 -1.38 0.08 -3.50
CA VAL A 35 -0.47 -1.08 -3.37
C VAL A 35 0.27 -1.36 -4.68
N THR A 36 -0.43 -1.32 -5.81
CA THR A 36 0.16 -1.53 -7.14
C THR A 36 1.17 -0.44 -7.48
N ASP A 37 0.83 0.82 -7.23
CA ASP A 37 1.74 1.94 -7.41
C ASP A 37 2.92 1.88 -6.45
N GLY A 38 2.71 1.54 -5.20
CA GLY A 38 3.76 1.35 -4.21
C GLY A 38 4.77 0.29 -4.63
N ARG A 39 4.29 -0.87 -5.14
CA ARG A 39 5.16 -1.91 -5.70
C ARG A 39 5.98 -1.37 -6.87
N ARG A 40 5.35 -0.71 -7.83
CA ARG A 40 6.03 -0.12 -8.98
C ARG A 40 7.11 0.86 -8.55
N LEU A 41 6.82 1.77 -7.62
CA LEU A 41 7.77 2.75 -7.09
C LEU A 41 8.94 2.09 -6.34
N ALA A 42 8.68 1.05 -5.54
CA ALA A 42 9.71 0.31 -4.82
C ALA A 42 10.69 -0.40 -5.77
N PHE A 43 10.21 -0.90 -6.91
CA PHE A 43 11.04 -1.59 -7.91
C PHE A 43 11.66 -0.64 -8.95
N ASP A 44 11.18 0.60 -9.08
CA ASP A 44 11.69 1.58 -10.04
C ASP A 44 13.10 2.04 -9.64
N ARG A 45 14.07 1.80 -10.53
CA ARG A 45 15.49 2.14 -10.34
C ARG A 45 15.75 3.64 -10.25
N THR A 46 14.82 4.46 -10.74
CA THR A 46 14.90 5.93 -10.70
C THR A 46 14.17 6.53 -9.51
N LYS A 47 13.49 5.71 -8.71
CA LYS A 47 12.67 6.09 -7.54
C LYS A 47 13.15 5.37 -6.27
N GLY A 48 12.39 4.41 -5.77
CA GLY A 48 12.72 3.69 -4.55
C GLY A 48 13.95 2.80 -4.68
N ASN A 49 14.06 2.09 -5.80
CA ASN A 49 15.16 1.16 -6.09
C ASN A 49 15.47 0.19 -4.93
N CYS A 50 14.43 -0.24 -4.22
CA CYS A 50 14.56 -1.00 -2.98
C CYS A 50 15.27 -2.35 -3.20
N LEU A 51 15.09 -2.95 -4.40
CA LEU A 51 15.77 -4.21 -4.77
C LEU A 51 17.29 -4.11 -4.82
N SER A 52 17.87 -2.93 -5.00
CA SER A 52 19.32 -2.77 -4.98
C SER A 52 19.96 -3.17 -3.64
N CYS A 53 19.18 -3.12 -2.55
CA CYS A 53 19.64 -3.39 -1.20
C CYS A 53 18.86 -4.50 -0.49
N HIS A 54 17.59 -4.68 -0.80
CA HIS A 54 16.65 -5.57 -0.08
C HIS A 54 16.14 -6.71 -0.96
N GLU A 55 16.02 -7.88 -0.36
CA GLU A 55 15.23 -8.97 -0.92
C GLU A 55 13.72 -8.65 -0.72
N ILE A 56 12.96 -8.71 -1.82
CA ILE A 56 11.50 -8.48 -1.82
C ILE A 56 10.86 -9.56 -2.68
N ALA A 57 9.77 -10.15 -2.21
CA ALA A 57 9.02 -11.18 -2.95
C ALA A 57 8.62 -10.69 -4.35
N GLY A 58 8.93 -11.49 -5.37
CA GLY A 58 8.65 -11.17 -6.77
C GLY A 58 9.60 -10.14 -7.39
N GLY A 59 10.76 -9.90 -6.77
CA GLY A 59 11.85 -9.12 -7.33
C GLY A 59 12.98 -10.02 -7.87
N ASP A 60 13.63 -9.57 -8.92
CA ASP A 60 14.76 -10.26 -9.56
C ASP A 60 16.10 -9.68 -9.11
N LEU A 61 17.07 -10.56 -8.86
CA LEU A 61 18.45 -10.19 -8.51
C LEU A 61 18.55 -9.18 -7.35
N PRO A 62 17.98 -9.51 -6.16
CA PRO A 62 17.97 -8.60 -5.02
C PRO A 62 19.37 -8.39 -4.45
N GLY A 63 19.63 -7.18 -3.93
CA GLY A 63 20.80 -6.91 -3.11
C GLY A 63 20.67 -7.52 -1.70
N THR A 64 21.79 -7.56 -0.99
CA THR A 64 21.89 -8.13 0.36
C THR A 64 22.41 -7.13 1.40
N ILE A 65 22.46 -5.85 1.05
CA ILE A 65 22.95 -4.77 1.94
C ILE A 65 21.94 -4.53 3.08
N GLY A 66 20.66 -4.54 2.75
CA GLY A 66 19.57 -4.41 3.72
C GLY A 66 18.93 -5.75 4.07
N PRO A 67 18.14 -5.82 5.16
CA PRO A 67 17.44 -7.04 5.53
C PRO A 67 16.34 -7.38 4.51
N PRO A 68 15.95 -8.66 4.38
CA PRO A 68 14.78 -9.05 3.59
C PRO A 68 13.50 -8.35 4.06
N LEU A 69 12.75 -7.80 3.11
CA LEU A 69 11.47 -7.15 3.39
C LEU A 69 10.35 -8.21 3.36
N LYS A 70 10.08 -8.77 4.52
CA LYS A 70 9.02 -9.77 4.78
C LYS A 70 8.49 -9.60 6.20
N ASP A 71 7.26 -10.02 6.41
CA ASP A 71 6.56 -9.89 7.70
C ASP A 71 6.56 -8.44 8.24
N ILE A 72 6.45 -7.49 7.32
CA ILE A 72 6.65 -6.06 7.63
C ILE A 72 5.61 -5.56 8.62
N LYS A 73 4.35 -5.92 8.43
CA LYS A 73 3.28 -5.50 9.34
C LYS A 73 3.43 -6.03 10.75
N HIS A 74 4.04 -7.20 10.92
CA HIS A 74 4.34 -7.76 12.23
C HIS A 74 5.55 -7.07 12.88
N LYS A 75 6.58 -6.74 12.09
CA LYS A 75 7.80 -6.06 12.59
C LYS A 75 7.57 -4.58 12.91
N TYR A 76 6.70 -3.93 12.15
CA TYR A 76 6.36 -2.52 12.25
C TYR A 76 4.83 -2.35 12.28
N PRO A 77 4.19 -2.65 13.42
CA PRO A 77 2.72 -2.57 13.53
C PRO A 77 2.19 -1.14 13.41
N ASP A 78 2.99 -0.14 13.79
CA ASP A 78 2.63 1.27 13.55
C ASP A 78 3.15 1.72 12.19
N ARG A 79 2.21 2.04 11.29
CA ARG A 79 2.49 2.59 9.96
C ARG A 79 3.42 3.82 10.00
N LYS A 80 3.34 4.62 11.06
CA LYS A 80 4.18 5.82 11.22
C LYS A 80 5.67 5.50 11.29
N ASP A 81 6.03 4.34 11.83
CA ASP A 81 7.42 3.90 11.88
C ASP A 81 7.97 3.64 10.48
N LEU A 82 7.19 2.99 9.60
CA LEU A 82 7.58 2.78 8.20
C LEU A 82 7.73 4.11 7.45
N ILE A 83 6.80 5.04 7.64
CA ILE A 83 6.88 6.37 7.05
C ILE A 83 8.14 7.10 7.52
N ALA A 84 8.45 7.04 8.82
CA ALA A 84 9.64 7.65 9.40
C ALA A 84 10.93 7.04 8.83
N ILE A 85 11.01 5.71 8.71
CA ILE A 85 12.13 4.97 8.12
C ILE A 85 12.35 5.41 6.67
N LEU A 86 11.32 5.41 5.84
CA LEU A 86 11.42 5.83 4.44
C LEU A 86 11.73 7.33 4.31
N THR A 87 11.27 8.13 5.24
CA THR A 87 11.57 9.56 5.23
C THR A 87 13.04 9.79 5.51
N ASP A 88 13.58 9.19 6.57
CA ASP A 88 14.98 9.36 6.97
C ASP A 88 15.40 8.31 8.03
N GLU A 89 15.88 7.16 7.59
CA GLU A 89 16.37 6.11 8.48
C GLU A 89 17.63 6.54 9.26
N THR A 90 18.39 7.53 8.76
CA THR A 90 19.59 7.99 9.47
C THR A 90 19.29 8.65 10.82
N ARG A 91 18.04 9.03 11.06
CA ARG A 91 17.60 9.54 12.38
C ARG A 91 17.54 8.44 13.45
N ARG A 92 17.25 7.20 13.04
CA ARG A 92 17.23 6.02 13.92
C ARG A 92 18.58 5.31 13.95
N ASN A 93 19.18 5.16 12.76
CA ASN A 93 20.46 4.50 12.56
C ASN A 93 21.37 5.44 11.75
N PRO A 94 22.21 6.26 12.39
CA PRO A 94 23.12 7.19 11.71
C PRO A 94 24.11 6.51 10.74
N GLN A 95 24.34 5.20 10.87
CA GLN A 95 25.22 4.43 9.98
C GLN A 95 24.45 3.78 8.81
N SER A 96 23.17 4.07 8.67
CA SER A 96 22.35 3.48 7.61
C SER A 96 22.84 3.91 6.23
N ALA A 97 23.01 2.92 5.34
CA ALA A 97 23.25 3.17 3.91
C ALA A 97 21.95 3.44 3.14
N MET A 98 20.78 3.27 3.78
CA MET A 98 19.48 3.52 3.17
C MET A 98 19.33 5.02 2.86
N PRO A 99 18.99 5.40 1.62
CA PRO A 99 18.80 6.81 1.28
C PRO A 99 17.65 7.43 2.08
N PRO A 100 17.79 8.67 2.56
CA PRO A 100 16.71 9.39 3.23
C PRO A 100 15.71 9.93 2.19
N PHE A 101 14.86 9.05 1.69
CA PHE A 101 14.00 9.28 0.52
C PHE A 101 13.12 10.52 0.64
N GLY A 102 12.48 10.72 1.79
CA GLY A 102 11.63 11.89 2.02
C GLY A 102 12.43 13.16 2.26
N ARG A 103 13.45 13.10 3.15
CA ARG A 103 14.29 14.27 3.47
C ARG A 103 14.97 14.84 2.22
N ASN A 104 15.45 13.99 1.35
CA ASN A 104 16.15 14.39 0.12
C ASN A 104 15.20 14.56 -1.07
N ARG A 105 13.87 14.45 -0.87
CA ARG A 105 12.85 14.58 -1.92
C ARG A 105 13.03 13.62 -3.10
N ILE A 106 13.61 12.46 -2.86
CA ILE A 106 13.68 11.37 -3.85
C ILE A 106 12.28 10.81 -4.09
N LEU A 107 11.50 10.72 -3.03
CA LEU A 107 10.09 10.33 -3.03
C LEU A 107 9.25 11.44 -2.39
N SER A 108 8.07 11.71 -2.95
CA SER A 108 7.05 12.56 -2.33
C SER A 108 6.37 11.82 -1.17
N GLU A 109 5.63 12.54 -0.33
CA GLU A 109 4.84 11.94 0.76
C GLU A 109 3.81 10.92 0.22
N GLN A 110 3.18 11.21 -0.92
CA GLN A 110 2.24 10.28 -1.56
C GLN A 110 2.93 9.00 -2.04
N GLU A 111 4.11 9.13 -2.65
CA GLU A 111 4.91 7.98 -3.09
C GLU A 111 5.39 7.14 -1.90
N ILE A 112 5.81 7.77 -0.80
CA ILE A 112 6.16 7.08 0.45
C ILE A 112 4.95 6.32 1.00
N ASN A 113 3.79 6.96 1.06
CA ASN A 113 2.56 6.30 1.54
C ASN A 113 2.17 5.11 0.67
N ALA A 114 2.26 5.23 -0.66
CA ALA A 114 1.99 4.12 -1.57
C ALA A 114 2.98 2.96 -1.38
N ILE A 115 4.27 3.25 -1.20
CA ILE A 115 5.29 2.23 -0.89
C ILE A 115 4.98 1.55 0.45
N VAL A 116 4.58 2.30 1.47
CA VAL A 116 4.19 1.72 2.77
C VAL A 116 2.97 0.80 2.61
N ASP A 117 1.94 1.19 1.84
CA ASP A 117 0.79 0.33 1.53
C ASP A 117 1.24 -1.01 0.91
N PHE A 118 2.20 -0.97 0.00
CA PHE A 118 2.79 -2.18 -0.58
C PHE A 118 3.59 -2.99 0.45
N LEU A 119 4.45 -2.35 1.24
CA LEU A 119 5.28 -3.02 2.24
C LEU A 119 4.45 -3.75 3.29
N GLU A 120 3.31 -3.19 3.68
CA GLU A 120 2.37 -3.82 4.63
C GLU A 120 1.71 -5.10 4.09
N THR A 121 1.86 -5.41 2.79
CA THR A 121 1.39 -6.66 2.17
C THR A 121 2.42 -7.78 2.18
N LEU A 122 3.67 -7.51 2.59
CA LEU A 122 4.80 -8.43 2.57
C LEU A 122 4.93 -9.25 3.86
#